data_c4fc4f2a020df7d99479f06598b2f882
#
_entry.id   c4fc4f2a020df7d99479f06598b2f882
#
_cell.length_a   1.000
_cell.length_b   1.000
_cell.length_c   1.000
_cell.angle_alpha   90.00
_cell.angle_beta   90.00
_cell.angle_gamma   90.00
#
_symmetry.space_group_name_H-M   'P 1'
#
loop_
_entity.id
_entity.type
_entity.pdbx_description
1 polymer ?
#
loop_
_entity_poly.entity_id
_entity_poly.type
_entity_poly.pdbx_seq_one_letter_code
_entity_poly.pdbx_strand_id
1 'polypeptide(L)'
;MKLKKLPGFSLGLIALAVGNAYATQLLDDYSIISYMTDEESPIEIKDNNPISNGEYLTTEDESHAVKVDDGVTGYINNASVMTSGDGSYGISVDSQNKVLYISDSDIKTSGSVSDKENGGITASAVVSEFGGTIFMNCDNSVESGGAYSAGLLSQVNDS
;
A
#
# COMPACT_ATOMS: atom_id res chain seq x y z
N MET A 1 -10.59 -32.41 35.84
CA MET A 1 -9.45 -31.49 36.04
C MET A 1 -9.85 -30.12 35.51
N LYS A 2 -10.13 -29.13 36.37
CA LYS A 2 -10.53 -27.80 35.92
C LYS A 2 -9.27 -27.02 35.56
N LEU A 3 -9.06 -26.75 34.28
CA LEU A 3 -8.02 -25.81 33.85
C LEU A 3 -8.38 -24.41 34.40
N LYS A 4 -7.54 -23.89 35.29
CA LYS A 4 -7.60 -22.47 35.67
C LYS A 4 -7.27 -21.64 34.45
N LYS A 5 -8.22 -20.82 34.02
CA LYS A 5 -7.96 -19.76 33.01
C LYS A 5 -6.85 -18.84 33.55
N LEU A 6 -5.68 -18.91 32.96
CA LEU A 6 -4.66 -17.88 33.13
C LEU A 6 -5.05 -16.73 32.17
N PRO A 7 -5.36 -15.55 32.68
CA PRO A 7 -5.63 -14.41 31.79
C PRO A 7 -4.37 -14.08 31.01
N GLY A 8 -4.44 -14.09 29.73
CA GLY A 8 -3.33 -13.83 28.80
C GLY A 8 -2.80 -15.05 28.05
N PHE A 9 -2.93 -16.29 28.58
CA PHE A 9 -2.41 -17.47 27.92
C PHE A 9 -3.37 -18.00 26.83
N SER A 10 -4.65 -17.73 26.97
CA SER A 10 -5.66 -18.13 25.98
C SER A 10 -5.63 -17.25 24.72
N LEU A 11 -5.23 -15.98 24.83
CA LEU A 11 -5.15 -15.09 23.67
C LEU A 11 -3.98 -15.46 22.73
N GLY A 12 -2.82 -15.76 23.30
CA GLY A 12 -1.67 -16.18 22.52
C GLY A 12 -1.90 -17.51 21.78
N LEU A 13 -2.62 -18.45 22.40
CA LEU A 13 -2.92 -19.74 21.82
C LEU A 13 -4.00 -19.64 20.72
N ILE A 14 -4.95 -18.75 20.86
CA ILE A 14 -5.99 -18.51 19.85
C ILE A 14 -5.39 -17.77 18.65
N ALA A 15 -4.52 -16.81 18.87
CA ALA A 15 -3.82 -16.10 17.79
C ALA A 15 -2.95 -17.04 16.94
N LEU A 16 -2.28 -18.01 17.57
CA LEU A 16 -1.48 -19.03 16.85
C LEU A 16 -2.32 -20.07 16.11
N ALA A 17 -3.52 -20.38 16.62
CA ALA A 17 -4.37 -21.43 16.05
C ALA A 17 -5.23 -20.97 14.87
N VAL A 18 -5.49 -19.67 14.74
CA VAL A 18 -6.51 -19.15 13.81
C VAL A 18 -5.91 -18.34 12.66
N GLY A 19 -4.60 -18.14 12.65
CA GLY A 19 -3.91 -17.34 11.65
C GLY A 19 -4.17 -15.83 11.81
N ASN A 20 -3.38 -15.04 11.10
CA ASN A 20 -3.31 -13.60 11.29
C ASN A 20 -4.67 -12.86 11.11
N ALA A 21 -5.56 -13.36 10.27
CA ALA A 21 -6.84 -12.71 9.98
C ALA A 21 -7.83 -12.66 11.16
N TYR A 22 -7.73 -13.56 12.13
CA TYR A 22 -8.62 -13.60 13.28
C TYR A 22 -8.01 -13.05 14.57
N ALA A 23 -6.70 -12.93 14.62
CA ALA A 23 -6.02 -12.29 15.76
C ALA A 23 -6.45 -10.82 15.90
N THR A 24 -6.78 -10.17 14.79
CA THR A 24 -7.25 -8.79 14.72
C THR A 24 -8.65 -8.58 15.31
N GLN A 25 -9.56 -9.52 15.15
CA GLN A 25 -10.92 -9.42 15.74
C GLN A 25 -10.93 -9.53 17.28
N LEU A 26 -9.89 -10.11 17.86
CA LEU A 26 -9.78 -10.28 19.30
C LEU A 26 -9.07 -9.11 20.00
N LEU A 27 -8.51 -8.18 19.20
CA LEU A 27 -7.77 -7.01 19.67
C LEU A 27 -8.52 -5.70 19.38
N ASP A 28 -9.82 -5.78 19.13
CA ASP A 28 -10.68 -4.67 18.70
C ASP A 28 -10.74 -3.44 19.62
N ASP A 29 -10.21 -3.53 20.82
CA ASP A 29 -10.03 -2.37 21.71
C ASP A 29 -8.67 -1.66 21.52
N TYR A 30 -7.80 -2.22 20.69
CA TYR A 30 -6.53 -1.61 20.33
C TYR A 30 -6.42 -1.61 18.80
N SER A 31 -6.72 -0.47 18.20
CA SER A 31 -6.64 -0.21 16.76
C SER A 31 -5.21 -0.30 16.20
N ILE A 32 -4.64 -1.50 16.23
CA ILE A 32 -3.45 -1.85 15.46
C ILE A 32 -3.80 -3.09 14.66
N ILE A 33 -4.47 -2.87 13.55
CA ILE A 33 -4.61 -3.88 12.53
C ILE A 33 -3.46 -3.68 11.56
N SER A 34 -2.34 -4.29 11.85
CA SER A 34 -1.26 -4.46 10.88
C SER A 34 -1.60 -5.70 10.05
N TYR A 35 -2.17 -5.51 8.89
CA TYR A 35 -2.15 -6.52 7.87
C TYR A 35 -0.80 -6.41 7.17
N MET A 36 0.16 -7.19 7.62
CA MET A 36 1.31 -7.50 6.78
C MET A 36 0.81 -8.49 5.73
N THR A 37 0.32 -7.98 4.65
CA THR A 37 0.14 -8.81 3.46
C THR A 37 1.50 -8.88 2.79
N ASP A 38 2.24 -9.97 3.02
CA ASP A 38 3.31 -10.43 2.14
C ASP A 38 2.68 -10.88 0.81
N GLU A 39 1.83 -10.05 0.22
CA GLU A 39 1.34 -10.31 -1.11
C GLU A 39 2.33 -9.72 -2.09
N GLU A 40 3.03 -10.61 -2.79
CA GLU A 40 3.91 -10.32 -3.92
C GLU A 40 3.19 -9.62 -5.08
N SER A 41 1.91 -9.33 -4.92
CA SER A 41 1.04 -8.71 -5.92
C SER A 41 0.48 -7.39 -5.44
N PRO A 42 0.36 -6.39 -6.31
CA PRO A 42 -0.26 -5.13 -5.94
C PRO A 42 -1.70 -5.35 -5.48
N ILE A 43 -2.10 -4.59 -4.46
CA ILE A 43 -3.49 -4.52 -4.04
C ILE A 43 -4.24 -3.68 -5.07
N GLU A 44 -5.26 -4.27 -5.67
CA GLU A 44 -6.13 -3.59 -6.61
C GLU A 44 -7.37 -3.03 -5.90
N ILE A 45 -7.57 -1.73 -6.01
CA ILE A 45 -8.82 -1.08 -5.62
C ILE A 45 -9.84 -1.31 -6.73
N LYS A 46 -10.78 -2.23 -6.50
CA LYS A 46 -11.76 -2.70 -7.50
C LYS A 46 -13.13 -2.05 -7.41
N ASP A 47 -13.35 -1.27 -6.38
CA ASP A 47 -14.61 -0.59 -6.11
C ASP A 47 -14.39 0.73 -5.36
N ASN A 48 -15.48 1.42 -5.04
CA ASN A 48 -15.43 2.70 -4.33
C ASN A 48 -15.33 2.54 -2.80
N ASN A 49 -15.07 1.34 -2.29
CA ASN A 49 -14.86 1.14 -0.86
C ASN A 49 -13.48 1.64 -0.44
N PRO A 50 -13.36 2.44 0.62
CA PRO A 50 -12.07 2.94 1.04
C PRO A 50 -11.19 1.82 1.61
N ILE A 51 -9.91 1.83 1.23
CA ILE A 51 -8.88 1.12 1.97
C ILE A 51 -8.53 2.01 3.17
N SER A 52 -8.70 1.50 4.38
CA SER A 52 -8.46 2.30 5.59
C SER A 52 -7.72 1.50 6.64
N ASN A 53 -6.87 2.21 7.40
CA ASN A 53 -6.15 1.66 8.55
C ASN A 53 -5.30 0.42 8.21
N GLY A 54 -4.82 0.32 6.97
CA GLY A 54 -4.03 -0.81 6.48
C GLY A 54 -2.55 -0.48 6.37
N GLU A 55 -1.73 -1.52 6.38
CA GLU A 55 -0.34 -1.48 6.02
C GLU A 55 -0.13 -2.34 4.78
N TYR A 56 0.42 -1.73 3.71
CA TYR A 56 0.60 -2.35 2.40
C TYR A 56 2.07 -2.32 2.04
N LEU A 57 2.69 -3.48 2.00
CA LEU A 57 4.12 -3.63 1.77
C LEU A 57 4.39 -4.51 0.55
N THR A 58 5.27 -4.07 -0.35
CA THR A 58 5.85 -4.90 -1.39
C THR A 58 7.38 -4.77 -1.38
N THR A 59 8.07 -5.87 -1.67
CA THR A 59 9.54 -5.93 -1.65
C THR A 59 10.14 -6.36 -2.99
N GLU A 60 9.33 -6.93 -3.87
CA GLU A 60 9.76 -7.41 -5.17
C GLU A 60 9.92 -6.27 -6.17
N ASP A 61 10.85 -6.45 -7.13
CA ASP A 61 11.07 -5.51 -8.20
C ASP A 61 9.85 -5.41 -9.13
N GLU A 62 9.58 -4.21 -9.63
CA GLU A 62 8.45 -3.90 -10.52
C GLU A 62 7.06 -4.28 -9.93
N SER A 63 6.99 -4.42 -8.61
CA SER A 63 5.77 -4.74 -7.88
C SER A 63 5.24 -3.51 -7.16
N HIS A 64 4.12 -2.97 -7.63
CA HIS A 64 3.50 -1.79 -7.03
C HIS A 64 2.62 -2.17 -5.83
N ALA A 65 2.64 -1.40 -4.74
CA ALA A 65 1.87 -1.76 -3.55
C ALA A 65 0.36 -1.55 -3.75
N VAL A 66 -0.05 -0.46 -4.38
CA VAL A 66 -1.47 -0.15 -4.62
C VAL A 66 -1.70 0.24 -6.08
N LYS A 67 -2.68 -0.37 -6.71
CA LYS A 67 -3.21 0.01 -8.03
C LYS A 67 -4.71 0.29 -7.95
N VAL A 68 -5.21 1.13 -8.83
CA VAL A 68 -6.65 1.39 -9.01
C VAL A 68 -7.11 0.68 -10.27
N ASP A 69 -8.22 -0.05 -10.19
CA ASP A 69 -8.81 -0.73 -11.34
C ASP A 69 -9.48 0.26 -12.31
N ASP A 70 -9.70 -0.15 -13.55
CA ASP A 70 -10.19 0.73 -14.61
C ASP A 70 -11.63 1.18 -14.35
N GLY A 71 -11.89 2.46 -14.53
CA GLY A 71 -13.20 3.07 -14.28
C GLY A 71 -13.58 3.23 -12.80
N VAL A 72 -12.64 2.98 -11.87
CA VAL A 72 -12.89 3.05 -10.43
C VAL A 72 -12.45 4.40 -9.87
N THR A 73 -13.22 4.90 -8.91
CA THR A 73 -12.79 5.97 -8.00
C THR A 73 -12.38 5.35 -6.68
N GLY A 74 -11.06 5.29 -6.44
CA GLY A 74 -10.49 4.71 -5.24
C GLY A 74 -10.35 5.71 -4.09
N TYR A 75 -10.28 5.19 -2.87
CA TYR A 75 -10.06 5.97 -1.66
C TYR A 75 -9.07 5.25 -0.75
N ILE A 76 -8.03 5.96 -0.31
CA ILE A 76 -7.07 5.52 0.70
C ILE A 76 -7.14 6.49 1.87
N ASN A 77 -7.32 5.97 3.08
CA ASN A 77 -7.42 6.79 4.27
C ASN A 77 -6.71 6.16 5.46
N ASN A 78 -5.85 6.91 6.13
CA ASN A 78 -5.10 6.47 7.30
C ASN A 78 -4.36 5.14 7.06
N ALA A 79 -3.62 5.06 5.96
CA ALA A 79 -2.90 3.87 5.54
C ALA A 79 -1.39 4.10 5.48
N SER A 80 -0.63 3.04 5.65
CA SER A 80 0.81 2.99 5.41
C SER A 80 1.08 2.17 4.15
N VAL A 81 1.71 2.77 3.15
CA VAL A 81 2.06 2.13 1.88
C VAL A 81 3.56 2.17 1.71
N MET A 82 4.21 1.01 1.62
CA MET A 82 5.66 0.91 1.51
C MET A 82 6.09 -0.01 0.39
N THR A 83 7.11 0.41 -0.37
CA THR A 83 7.77 -0.45 -1.36
C THR A 83 9.29 -0.36 -1.22
N SER A 84 9.97 -1.46 -1.50
CA SER A 84 11.45 -1.50 -1.51
C SER A 84 12.05 -2.10 -2.77
N GLY A 85 11.25 -2.69 -3.65
CA GLY A 85 11.71 -3.24 -4.93
C GLY A 85 12.10 -2.15 -5.93
N ASP A 86 13.09 -2.42 -6.77
CA ASP A 86 13.49 -1.53 -7.85
C ASP A 86 12.39 -1.46 -8.92
N GLY A 87 12.10 -0.27 -9.44
CA GLY A 87 11.01 -0.05 -10.39
C GLY A 87 9.60 -0.16 -9.79
N SER A 88 9.46 -0.19 -8.46
CA SER A 88 8.18 -0.39 -7.78
C SER A 88 7.57 0.94 -7.35
N TYR A 89 6.30 1.17 -7.71
CA TYR A 89 5.54 2.33 -7.23
C TYR A 89 4.84 2.00 -5.91
N GLY A 90 4.81 2.94 -4.97
CA GLY A 90 3.93 2.84 -3.81
C GLY A 90 2.48 2.81 -4.25
N ILE A 91 2.05 3.82 -5.00
CA ILE A 91 0.70 3.96 -5.54
C ILE A 91 0.78 4.29 -7.02
N SER A 92 0.03 3.57 -7.85
CA SER A 92 -0.05 3.79 -9.32
C SER A 92 -1.48 4.04 -9.78
N VAL A 93 -1.67 5.13 -10.55
CA VAL A 93 -2.92 5.47 -11.25
C VAL A 93 -2.57 5.73 -12.71
N ASP A 94 -2.79 4.75 -13.57
CA ASP A 94 -2.21 4.65 -14.91
C ASP A 94 -3.24 4.75 -16.06
N SER A 95 -4.36 5.45 -15.86
CA SER A 95 -5.38 5.67 -16.88
C SER A 95 -6.23 6.89 -16.58
N GLN A 96 -6.66 7.61 -17.61
CA GLN A 96 -7.56 8.78 -17.49
C GLN A 96 -8.94 8.44 -16.87
N ASN A 97 -9.33 7.17 -16.83
CA ASN A 97 -10.57 6.71 -16.22
C ASN A 97 -10.43 6.35 -14.74
N LYS A 98 -9.24 6.51 -14.18
CA LYS A 98 -8.93 6.18 -12.79
C LYS A 98 -8.77 7.45 -11.97
N VAL A 99 -9.44 7.47 -10.82
CA VAL A 99 -9.36 8.58 -9.87
C VAL A 99 -9.05 8.02 -8.49
N LEU A 100 -8.11 8.63 -7.77
CA LEU A 100 -7.76 8.22 -6.42
C LEU A 100 -7.76 9.41 -5.47
N TYR A 101 -8.40 9.25 -4.33
CA TYR A 101 -8.34 10.17 -3.20
C TYR A 101 -7.49 9.55 -2.10
N ILE A 102 -6.51 10.31 -1.60
CA ILE A 102 -5.61 9.90 -0.52
C ILE A 102 -5.72 10.90 0.61
N SER A 103 -5.90 10.43 1.85
CA SER A 103 -5.90 11.27 3.05
C SER A 103 -5.22 10.59 4.22
N ASP A 104 -4.56 11.38 5.07
CA ASP A 104 -3.99 10.96 6.35
C ASP A 104 -3.09 9.72 6.24
N SER A 105 -2.32 9.60 5.16
CA SER A 105 -1.59 8.39 4.82
C SER A 105 -0.09 8.61 4.65
N ASP A 106 0.69 7.61 5.02
CA ASP A 106 2.15 7.56 4.82
C ASP A 106 2.49 6.69 3.62
N ILE A 107 3.11 7.27 2.60
CA ILE A 107 3.52 6.56 1.38
C ILE A 107 5.04 6.65 1.24
N LYS A 108 5.71 5.52 1.17
CA LYS A 108 7.16 5.45 1.16
C LYS A 108 7.70 4.45 0.15
N THR A 109 8.73 4.84 -0.59
CA THR A 109 9.52 3.92 -1.40
C THR A 109 11.01 4.05 -1.09
N SER A 110 11.70 2.92 -1.09
CA SER A 110 13.17 2.87 -0.96
C SER A 110 13.87 2.21 -2.16
N GLY A 111 13.12 1.65 -3.10
CA GLY A 111 13.66 1.11 -4.33
C GLY A 111 14.26 2.16 -5.26
N SER A 112 15.06 1.74 -6.19
CA SER A 112 15.69 2.55 -7.23
C SER A 112 15.04 2.29 -8.61
N VAL A 113 15.54 2.93 -9.66
CA VAL A 113 15.15 2.58 -11.02
C VAL A 113 15.54 1.14 -11.36
N SER A 114 14.65 0.37 -11.97
CA SER A 114 14.89 -1.06 -12.25
C SER A 114 15.99 -1.31 -13.27
N ASP A 115 16.14 -0.46 -14.27
CA ASP A 115 17.22 -0.52 -15.28
C ASP A 115 17.76 0.88 -15.58
N LYS A 116 18.89 1.19 -14.98
CA LYS A 116 19.55 2.52 -15.13
C LYS A 116 20.09 2.77 -16.55
N GLU A 117 20.45 1.72 -17.27
CA GLU A 117 21.11 1.84 -18.57
C GLU A 117 20.10 2.01 -19.71
N ASN A 118 18.93 1.40 -19.59
CA ASN A 118 17.92 1.37 -20.64
C ASN A 118 16.68 2.22 -20.32
N GLY A 119 16.73 3.05 -19.29
CA GLY A 119 15.61 3.92 -18.91
C GLY A 119 14.46 3.14 -18.26
N GLY A 120 14.79 2.21 -17.40
CA GLY A 120 13.81 1.39 -16.67
C GLY A 120 12.84 2.20 -15.81
N ILE A 121 11.88 1.51 -15.21
CA ILE A 121 10.84 2.09 -14.37
C ILE A 121 11.45 2.67 -13.09
N THR A 122 11.07 3.88 -12.74
CA THR A 122 11.49 4.53 -11.49
C THR A 122 10.73 3.96 -10.29
N ALA A 123 11.36 3.87 -9.13
CA ALA A 123 10.67 3.49 -7.90
C ALA A 123 10.10 4.75 -7.21
N SER A 124 8.96 5.23 -7.68
CA SER A 124 8.35 6.45 -7.16
C SER A 124 7.22 6.17 -6.16
N ALA A 125 7.06 7.02 -5.13
CA ALA A 125 6.10 6.74 -4.08
C ALA A 125 4.65 6.85 -4.58
N VAL A 126 4.31 7.91 -5.33
CA VAL A 126 2.98 8.10 -5.91
C VAL A 126 3.12 8.48 -7.36
N VAL A 127 2.45 7.76 -8.25
CA VAL A 127 2.56 7.92 -9.70
C VAL A 127 1.21 8.07 -10.35
N SER A 128 1.10 9.09 -11.21
CA SER A 128 -0.02 9.30 -12.12
C SER A 128 0.48 9.27 -13.54
N GLU A 129 0.00 8.32 -14.34
CA GLU A 129 0.37 8.14 -15.74
C GLU A 129 -0.86 8.12 -16.63
N PHE A 130 -0.68 8.37 -17.93
CA PHE A 130 -1.73 8.29 -18.96
C PHE A 130 -3.04 9.03 -18.62
N GLY A 131 -2.93 10.15 -17.90
CA GLY A 131 -4.08 10.98 -17.53
C GLY A 131 -4.83 10.53 -16.27
N GLY A 132 -4.29 9.63 -15.48
CA GLY A 132 -4.79 9.29 -14.16
C GLY A 132 -4.90 10.52 -13.25
N THR A 133 -5.83 10.53 -12.31
CA THR A 133 -6.05 11.66 -11.42
C THR A 133 -5.90 11.26 -9.96
N ILE A 134 -5.06 11.98 -9.24
CA ILE A 134 -4.84 11.76 -7.80
C ILE A 134 -5.13 13.05 -7.03
N PHE A 135 -5.98 12.96 -6.02
CA PHE A 135 -6.23 14.02 -5.05
C PHE A 135 -5.64 13.63 -3.70
N MET A 136 -4.74 14.47 -3.20
CA MET A 136 -4.16 14.29 -1.87
C MET A 136 -4.73 15.35 -0.93
N ASN A 137 -5.48 14.92 0.07
CA ASN A 137 -6.13 15.77 1.05
C ASN A 137 -5.58 15.47 2.45
N CYS A 138 -5.67 16.44 3.35
CA CYS A 138 -5.23 16.33 4.75
C CYS A 138 -3.72 16.03 4.89
N ASP A 139 -3.33 15.43 6.00
CA ASP A 139 -1.91 15.25 6.37
C ASP A 139 -1.34 13.96 5.77
N ASN A 140 -0.90 14.03 4.51
CA ASN A 140 -0.18 12.91 3.90
C ASN A 140 1.32 13.12 3.99
N SER A 141 2.05 12.03 4.23
CA SER A 141 3.51 11.96 4.11
C SER A 141 3.89 11.17 2.87
N VAL A 142 4.77 11.72 2.02
CA VAL A 142 5.26 11.05 0.82
C VAL A 142 6.77 11.11 0.79
N GLU A 143 7.41 9.95 0.81
CA GLU A 143 8.86 9.82 0.91
C GLU A 143 9.40 8.89 -0.16
N SER A 144 10.49 9.31 -0.81
CA SER A 144 11.24 8.48 -1.74
C SER A 144 12.72 8.51 -1.39
N GLY A 145 13.29 7.32 -1.13
CA GLY A 145 14.68 7.17 -0.69
C GLY A 145 15.61 6.55 -1.73
N GLY A 146 15.10 6.09 -2.86
CA GLY A 146 15.88 5.43 -3.89
C GLY A 146 16.58 6.36 -4.88
N ALA A 147 17.56 5.85 -5.60
CA ALA A 147 18.20 6.59 -6.66
C ALA A 147 17.29 6.71 -7.90
N TYR A 148 17.21 7.89 -8.48
CA TYR A 148 16.35 8.21 -9.63
C TYR A 148 14.86 7.93 -9.37
N SER A 149 14.40 8.11 -8.14
CA SER A 149 13.01 7.98 -7.78
C SER A 149 12.44 9.33 -7.32
N ALA A 150 11.12 9.47 -7.41
CA ALA A 150 10.41 10.68 -7.02
C ALA A 150 9.38 10.39 -5.93
N GLY A 151 9.13 11.36 -5.04
CA GLY A 151 7.98 11.27 -4.14
C GLY A 151 6.68 11.29 -4.92
N LEU A 152 6.49 12.30 -5.78
CA LEU A 152 5.34 12.44 -6.66
C LEU A 152 5.82 12.49 -8.11
N LEU A 153 5.26 11.65 -8.96
CA LEU A 153 5.57 11.60 -10.39
C LEU A 153 4.27 11.69 -11.20
N SER A 154 4.23 12.62 -12.13
CA SER A 154 3.18 12.69 -13.14
C SER A 154 3.81 12.61 -14.51
N GLN A 155 3.38 11.64 -15.32
CA GLN A 155 3.87 11.42 -16.67
C GLN A 155 2.70 11.44 -17.66
N VAL A 156 2.90 12.19 -18.74
CA VAL A 156 2.04 12.12 -19.92
C VAL A 156 2.90 11.52 -21.03
N ASN A 157 2.62 10.28 -21.39
CA ASN A 157 3.25 9.70 -22.56
C ASN A 157 2.40 10.10 -23.77
N ASP A 158 2.87 11.04 -24.55
CA ASP A 158 2.34 11.31 -25.88
C ASP A 158 2.66 10.10 -26.76
N SER A 159 1.63 9.38 -27.18
CA SER A 159 1.70 8.27 -28.13
C SER A 159 1.65 8.79 -29.56
#